data_16df18ea23b3e106b9c6cdb641b0bd71
#
_entry.id   16df18ea23b3e106b9c6cdb641b0bd71
#
_cell.length_a   1.000
_cell.length_b   1.000
_cell.length_c   1.000
_cell.angle_alpha   90.00
_cell.angle_beta   90.00
_cell.angle_gamma   90.00
#
_symmetry.space_group_name_H-M   'P 1'
#
loop_
_entity.id
_entity.type
_entity.pdbx_description
1 polymer ?
#
loop_
_entity_poly.entity_id
_entity_poly.type
_entity_poly.pdbx_seq_one_letter_code
_entity_poly.pdbx_strand_id
1 'polypeptide(L)'
;MQNEDEKDIAKDISGKPRLGLVSPYLIEAVGKVRTYGSMEKYRDTEKWRTVEPEYYRDAMMRHLVAYMKDPQAIDQESGFPHLWHLACNVNFLIELAETSEEVNQG
;
A
#
# COMPACT_ATOMS: atom_id res chain seq x y z
N MET A 1 -19.44 -17.55 -22.65
CA MET A 1 -20.76 -16.94 -22.76
C MET A 1 -21.47 -17.01 -21.40
N GLN A 2 -21.94 -15.87 -20.92
CA GLN A 2 -22.63 -15.82 -19.62
C GLN A 2 -24.07 -16.32 -19.75
N ASN A 3 -24.54 -17.08 -18.76
CA ASN A 3 -25.93 -17.46 -18.66
C ASN A 3 -26.71 -16.36 -17.92
N GLU A 4 -28.04 -16.53 -17.81
CA GLU A 4 -28.89 -15.51 -17.17
C GLU A 4 -28.58 -15.34 -15.68
N ASP A 5 -28.23 -16.41 -14.97
CA ASP A 5 -27.88 -16.37 -13.55
C ASP A 5 -26.61 -15.53 -13.36
N GLU A 6 -25.63 -15.69 -14.24
CA GLU A 6 -24.40 -14.91 -14.17
C GLU A 6 -24.66 -13.42 -14.44
N LYS A 7 -25.60 -13.11 -15.35
CA LYS A 7 -25.97 -11.73 -15.63
C LYS A 7 -26.66 -11.08 -14.44
N ASP A 8 -27.52 -11.80 -13.75
CA ASP A 8 -28.22 -11.30 -12.58
C ASP A 8 -27.25 -11.05 -11.45
N ILE A 9 -26.28 -11.95 -11.22
CA ILE A 9 -25.23 -11.77 -10.23
C ILE A 9 -24.39 -10.55 -10.58
N ALA A 10 -24.05 -10.35 -11.86
CA ALA A 10 -23.27 -9.20 -12.31
C ALA A 10 -23.99 -7.88 -12.04
N LYS A 11 -25.33 -7.84 -12.16
CA LYS A 11 -26.12 -6.64 -11.85
C LYS A 11 -26.06 -6.33 -10.35
N ASP A 12 -26.15 -7.36 -9.51
CA ASP A 12 -26.14 -7.18 -8.05
C ASP A 12 -24.83 -6.60 -7.54
N ILE A 13 -23.72 -6.86 -8.22
CA ILE A 13 -22.41 -6.35 -7.83
C ILE A 13 -21.97 -5.14 -8.67
N SER A 14 -22.85 -4.65 -9.56
CA SER A 14 -22.57 -3.51 -10.39
C SER A 14 -22.25 -2.27 -9.52
N GLY A 15 -21.16 -1.57 -9.84
CA GLY A 15 -20.74 -0.39 -9.10
C GLY A 15 -19.91 -0.68 -7.85
N LYS A 16 -19.75 -1.93 -7.47
CA LYS A 16 -18.92 -2.30 -6.33
C LYS A 16 -17.47 -2.57 -6.78
N PRO A 17 -16.49 -2.06 -6.04
CA PRO A 17 -15.10 -2.36 -6.38
C PRO A 17 -14.82 -3.86 -6.31
N ARG A 18 -14.10 -4.35 -7.30
CA ARG A 18 -13.70 -5.75 -7.35
C ARG A 18 -12.33 -5.91 -6.71
N LEU A 19 -12.28 -6.02 -5.38
CA LEU A 19 -11.03 -6.06 -4.62
C LEU A 19 -10.16 -7.27 -4.97
N GLY A 20 -10.79 -8.34 -5.47
CA GLY A 20 -10.05 -9.52 -5.92
C GLY A 20 -9.17 -9.29 -7.15
N LEU A 21 -9.30 -8.13 -7.81
CA LEU A 21 -8.41 -7.76 -8.91
C LEU A 21 -7.07 -7.22 -8.43
N VAL A 22 -6.95 -6.89 -7.15
CA VAL A 22 -5.67 -6.46 -6.58
C VAL A 22 -4.73 -7.66 -6.55
N SER A 23 -3.51 -7.46 -7.05
CA SER A 23 -2.52 -8.53 -7.12
C SER A 23 -2.14 -9.02 -5.72
N PRO A 24 -2.16 -10.34 -5.47
CA PRO A 24 -1.67 -10.87 -4.19
C PRO A 24 -0.18 -10.56 -3.96
N TYR A 25 0.59 -10.38 -5.02
CA TYR A 25 1.99 -10.00 -4.88
C TYR A 25 2.14 -8.58 -4.30
N LEU A 26 1.21 -7.68 -4.63
CA LEU A 26 1.19 -6.35 -4.04
C LEU A 26 0.93 -6.44 -2.54
N ILE A 27 -0.04 -7.23 -2.15
CA ILE A 27 -0.39 -7.43 -0.73
C ILE A 27 0.80 -8.01 0.02
N GLU A 28 1.45 -9.04 -0.53
CA GLU A 28 2.63 -9.65 0.08
C GLU A 28 3.78 -8.67 0.22
N ALA A 29 4.04 -7.88 -0.82
CA ALA A 29 5.14 -6.91 -0.81
C ALA A 29 4.94 -5.89 0.31
N VAL A 30 3.75 -5.30 0.39
CA VAL A 30 3.43 -4.33 1.44
C VAL A 30 3.50 -5.00 2.82
N GLY A 31 2.97 -6.21 2.93
CA GLY A 31 3.01 -6.97 4.19
C GLY A 31 4.43 -7.22 4.67
N LYS A 32 5.34 -7.57 3.77
CA LYS A 32 6.74 -7.82 4.12
C LYS A 32 7.43 -6.53 4.59
N VAL A 33 7.20 -5.42 3.90
CA VAL A 33 7.78 -4.13 4.31
C VAL A 33 7.21 -3.70 5.66
N ARG A 34 5.90 -3.85 5.88
CA ARG A 34 5.26 -3.52 7.16
C ARG A 34 5.80 -4.39 8.30
N THR A 35 5.98 -5.66 8.05
CA THR A 35 6.53 -6.57 9.05
C THR A 35 7.94 -6.15 9.44
N TYR A 36 8.79 -5.86 8.45
CA TYR A 36 10.14 -5.38 8.71
C TYR A 36 10.12 -4.10 9.55
N GLY A 37 9.34 -3.11 9.16
CA GLY A 37 9.27 -1.84 9.87
C GLY A 37 8.73 -1.96 11.28
N SER A 38 7.65 -2.73 11.47
CA SER A 38 7.00 -2.83 12.76
C SER A 38 7.73 -3.75 13.73
N MET A 39 8.31 -4.84 13.24
CA MET A 39 8.90 -5.87 14.10
C MET A 39 10.40 -5.70 14.29
N GLU A 40 11.12 -5.32 13.23
CA GLU A 40 12.57 -5.26 13.28
C GLU A 40 13.10 -3.86 13.52
N LYS A 41 12.52 -2.85 12.86
CA LYS A 41 13.05 -1.49 12.91
C LYS A 41 12.50 -0.68 14.08
N TYR A 42 11.19 -0.67 14.26
CA TYR A 42 10.55 0.20 15.25
C TYR A 42 9.93 -0.55 16.42
N ARG A 43 9.67 -1.83 16.28
CA ARG A 43 9.03 -2.69 17.29
C ARG A 43 7.68 -2.12 17.76
N ASP A 44 6.93 -1.53 16.83
CA ASP A 44 5.65 -0.90 17.08
C ASP A 44 4.85 -0.89 15.78
N THR A 45 3.68 -1.50 15.78
CA THR A 45 2.86 -1.62 14.58
C THR A 45 2.10 -0.34 14.23
N GLU A 46 2.02 0.61 15.17
CA GLU A 46 1.18 1.80 14.99
C GLU A 46 1.94 3.12 15.03
N LYS A 47 3.25 3.08 15.29
CA LYS A 47 4.06 4.31 15.34
C LYS A 47 3.99 5.11 14.06
N TRP A 48 3.83 4.44 12.91
CA TRP A 48 3.76 5.10 11.61
C TRP A 48 2.61 6.12 11.52
N ARG A 49 1.55 5.94 12.34
CA ARG A 49 0.40 6.85 12.34
C ARG A 49 0.73 8.23 12.90
N THR A 50 1.82 8.34 13.66
CA THR A 50 2.24 9.61 14.27
C THR A 50 3.15 10.44 13.39
N VAL A 51 3.57 9.90 12.25
CA VAL A 51 4.50 10.55 11.33
C VAL A 51 3.70 11.42 10.35
N GLU A 52 4.18 12.65 10.11
CA GLU A 52 3.52 13.54 9.17
C GLU A 52 3.53 12.98 7.76
N PRO A 53 2.42 13.10 7.02
CA PRO A 53 2.32 12.51 5.67
C PRO A 53 3.43 12.95 4.71
N GLU A 54 3.97 14.15 4.88
CA GLU A 54 5.02 14.66 3.98
C GLU A 54 6.27 13.76 3.98
N TYR A 55 6.57 13.13 5.11
CA TYR A 55 7.72 12.22 5.19
C TYR A 55 7.50 10.97 4.36
N TYR A 56 6.26 10.48 4.31
CA TYR A 56 5.93 9.33 3.48
C TYR A 56 5.91 9.70 1.99
N ARG A 57 5.47 10.92 1.66
CA ARG A 57 5.55 11.40 0.28
C ARG A 57 6.99 11.49 -0.20
N ASP A 58 7.86 12.03 0.64
CA ASP A 58 9.29 12.14 0.32
C ASP A 58 9.93 10.77 0.17
N ALA A 59 9.63 9.85 1.08
CA ALA A 59 10.14 8.48 0.99
C ALA A 59 9.62 7.78 -0.26
N MET A 60 8.32 7.95 -0.57
CA MET A 60 7.71 7.42 -1.77
C MET A 60 8.45 7.90 -3.02
N MET A 61 8.74 9.19 -3.09
CA MET A 61 9.44 9.77 -4.22
C MET A 61 10.88 9.27 -4.32
N ARG A 62 11.59 9.13 -3.20
CA ARG A 62 12.95 8.59 -3.21
C ARG A 62 12.99 7.18 -3.78
N HIS A 63 12.07 6.32 -3.34
CA HIS A 63 12.00 4.95 -3.84
C HIS A 63 11.55 4.90 -5.31
N LEU A 64 10.65 5.80 -5.72
CA LEU A 64 10.24 5.90 -7.12
C LEU A 64 11.43 6.27 -8.01
N VAL A 65 12.20 7.28 -7.60
CA VAL A 65 13.38 7.71 -8.37
C VAL A 65 14.40 6.57 -8.45
N ALA A 66 14.65 5.90 -7.34
CA ALA A 66 15.58 4.76 -7.33
C ALA A 66 15.13 3.66 -8.28
N TYR A 67 13.83 3.34 -8.25
CA TYR A 67 13.24 2.35 -9.14
C TYR A 67 13.37 2.77 -10.62
N MET A 68 13.13 4.05 -10.91
CA MET A 68 13.20 4.55 -12.28
C MET A 68 14.62 4.49 -12.83
N LYS A 69 15.62 4.70 -11.97
CA LYS A 69 17.03 4.61 -12.38
C LYS A 69 17.45 3.17 -12.63
N ASP A 70 16.97 2.25 -11.81
CA ASP A 70 17.28 0.83 -11.91
C ASP A 70 16.15 0.01 -11.31
N PRO A 71 15.23 -0.54 -12.14
CA PRO A 71 14.11 -1.31 -11.62
C PRO A 71 14.48 -2.53 -10.79
N GLN A 72 15.72 -2.98 -10.86
CA GLN A 72 16.18 -4.15 -10.09
C GLN A 72 16.91 -3.77 -8.81
N ALA A 73 17.14 -2.48 -8.57
CA ALA A 73 17.83 -2.05 -7.36
C ALA A 73 17.03 -2.37 -6.11
N ILE A 74 17.74 -2.71 -5.04
CA ILE A 74 17.15 -2.98 -3.75
C ILE A 74 17.55 -1.90 -2.75
N ASP A 75 16.70 -1.68 -1.75
CA ASP A 75 17.00 -0.80 -0.65
C ASP A 75 18.08 -1.45 0.22
N GLN A 76 19.17 -0.73 0.47
CA GLN A 76 20.31 -1.30 1.19
C GLN A 76 20.01 -1.58 2.66
N GLU A 77 19.12 -0.83 3.26
CA GLU A 77 18.77 -1.02 4.67
C GLU A 77 17.93 -2.29 4.87
N SER A 78 16.89 -2.48 4.06
CA SER A 78 15.95 -3.58 4.24
C SER A 78 16.26 -4.79 3.38
N GLY A 79 16.96 -4.60 2.25
CA GLY A 79 17.19 -5.65 1.27
C GLY A 79 15.99 -5.89 0.35
N PHE A 80 14.92 -5.10 0.48
CA PHE A 80 13.74 -5.24 -0.37
C PHE A 80 13.82 -4.35 -1.60
N PRO A 81 13.15 -4.74 -2.71
CA PRO A 81 13.06 -3.88 -3.88
C PRO A 81 12.48 -2.51 -3.53
N HIS A 82 12.98 -1.47 -4.16
CA HIS A 82 12.47 -0.11 -3.93
C HIS A 82 10.98 0.00 -4.25
N LEU A 83 10.50 -0.77 -5.23
CA LEU A 83 9.09 -0.76 -5.60
C LEU A 83 8.18 -1.20 -4.45
N TRP A 84 8.66 -2.12 -3.61
CA TRP A 84 7.90 -2.56 -2.44
C TRP A 84 7.75 -1.45 -1.41
N HIS A 85 8.82 -0.68 -1.19
CA HIS A 85 8.80 0.47 -0.29
C HIS A 85 7.90 1.58 -0.83
N LEU A 86 7.93 1.80 -2.16
CA LEU A 86 7.03 2.72 -2.81
C LEU A 86 5.57 2.35 -2.51
N ALA A 87 5.20 1.10 -2.73
CA ALA A 87 3.86 0.59 -2.49
C ALA A 87 3.46 0.76 -1.02
N CYS A 88 4.37 0.48 -0.09
CA CYS A 88 4.11 0.63 1.34
C CYS A 88 3.85 2.08 1.72
N ASN A 89 4.61 3.03 1.16
CA ASN A 89 4.37 4.45 1.41
C ASN A 89 3.02 4.91 0.87
N VAL A 90 2.61 4.41 -0.29
CA VAL A 90 1.26 4.68 -0.84
C VAL A 90 0.20 4.13 0.12
N ASN A 91 0.41 2.92 0.64
CA ASN A 91 -0.49 2.32 1.62
C ASN A 91 -0.67 3.21 2.84
N PHE A 92 0.43 3.75 3.39
CA PHE A 92 0.37 4.68 4.53
C PHE A 92 -0.40 5.94 4.19
N LEU A 93 -0.12 6.53 3.04
CA LEU A 93 -0.75 7.79 2.64
C LEU A 93 -2.26 7.63 2.44
N ILE A 94 -2.70 6.52 1.86
CA ILE A 94 -4.12 6.23 1.69
C ILE A 94 -4.80 6.09 3.05
N GLU A 95 -4.21 5.30 3.94
CA GLU A 95 -4.77 5.08 5.28
C GLU A 95 -4.86 6.38 6.07
N LEU A 96 -3.80 7.18 6.04
CA LEU A 96 -3.79 8.46 6.77
C LEU A 96 -4.83 9.43 6.22
N ALA A 97 -5.03 9.48 4.91
CA ALA A 97 -6.02 10.34 4.30
C ALA A 97 -7.43 9.95 4.73
N GLU A 98 -7.73 8.66 4.75
CA GLU A 98 -9.07 8.17 5.12
C GLU A 98 -9.36 8.39 6.60
N THR A 99 -8.38 8.10 7.46
CA THR A 99 -8.57 8.21 8.91
C THR A 99 -8.49 9.66 9.40
N SER A 100 -7.76 10.53 8.70
CA SER A 100 -7.70 11.95 9.02
C SER A 100 -9.07 12.62 8.92
N GLU A 101 -9.86 12.25 7.91
CA GLU A 101 -11.22 12.79 7.75
C GLU A 101 -12.12 12.36 8.90
N GLU A 102 -11.98 11.11 9.37
CA GLU A 102 -12.74 10.62 10.51
C GLU A 102 -12.43 11.42 11.77
N VAL A 103 -11.16 11.71 12.01
CA VAL A 103 -10.72 12.48 13.18
C VAL A 103 -11.27 13.91 13.11
N ASN A 104 -11.24 14.52 11.92
CA ASN A 104 -11.68 15.90 11.74
C ASN A 104 -13.19 16.04 11.86
N GLN A 105 -13.94 14.99 11.61
CA GLN A 105 -15.40 14.98 11.72
C GLN A 105 -15.88 14.73 13.16
N GLY A 106 -15.00 14.19 13.98
CA GLY A 106 -15.29 13.94 15.38
C GLY A 106 -15.05 15.17 16.22
#